data_89edba2c8a842626ea26332b8f3fcede
#
_entry.id   89edba2c8a842626ea26332b8f3fcede
#
_cell.length_a   1.000
_cell.length_b   1.000
_cell.length_c   1.000
_cell.angle_alpha   90.00
_cell.angle_beta   90.00
_cell.angle_gamma   90.00
#
_symmetry.space_group_name_H-M   'P 1'
#
loop_
_entity.id
_entity.type
_entity.pdbx_description
1 polymer ?
#
loop_
_entity_poly.entity_id
_entity_poly.type
_entity_poly.pdbx_seq_one_letter_code
_entity_poly.pdbx_strand_id
1 'polypeptide(L)'
;MSRGKRYDGEKKLNLKKVFAVILVFVVLIMFVIVIQKLLTAKPAATSDKVSELNYYAVYTKDKWGVIDGSGKTIIEPTYEEMIVIPDSTKPVFLCTEQVDYQAGTYHTKVLNEKNEEIINGYDQVESIQNYDASNNMWYEKNVLRVKKGDKYGLVDFTGKTLLAYEYDFIEALKGTSNSLLTQKDGKYGLVDNTGKVIIPNEYKQILAISDKYENGYIVVNDENKYGIIGYNTKTVIEPRYDEIKPIYGNNLYVVKEGDTWKIANAENPLFDLGQNEVQEINSGNIIISNTDRYGIINSSGEEVIPAIYQDLSYAFGEYYIAKKDDKYGIINLKNETKVDFTYTSLVYRKDEDFLEGSKDDIISDLLNHNFEIKVTGILSEVNTERGYLKVRVGDEYQYYNFKFEPKQSTEVYPENTLFLSKKDGKYGYVDKNGVVVVNYIYEDAMEQNKYGFAAVKKDGKWGAIDKEGKEVAPLTYSMENNLIIDFIGKYHLAEDINANYYTDAE
;
A
#
# COMPACT_ATOMS: atom_id res chain seq x y z
N MET A 1 -60.53 -76.89 33.89
CA MET A 1 -61.17 -75.94 32.94
C MET A 1 -60.63 -74.55 33.30
N SER A 2 -59.72 -74.01 32.50
CA SER A 2 -59.29 -72.64 32.65
C SER A 2 -59.19 -72.00 31.26
N ARG A 3 -60.00 -70.98 31.02
CA ARG A 3 -60.10 -70.23 29.78
C ARG A 3 -58.86 -69.32 29.63
N GLY A 4 -58.16 -69.44 28.53
CA GLY A 4 -57.09 -68.51 28.13
C GLY A 4 -57.63 -67.14 27.85
N LYS A 5 -56.93 -66.07 28.34
CA LYS A 5 -57.12 -64.69 27.97
C LYS A 5 -56.50 -64.40 26.64
N ARG A 6 -57.30 -63.91 25.68
CA ARG A 6 -56.85 -63.33 24.43
C ARG A 6 -56.11 -62.02 24.71
N TYR A 7 -54.94 -61.87 24.13
CA TYR A 7 -54.22 -60.62 24.04
C TYR A 7 -54.82 -59.79 22.88
N ASP A 8 -55.60 -58.77 23.16
CA ASP A 8 -55.96 -57.72 22.23
C ASP A 8 -55.14 -56.49 22.58
N GLY A 9 -54.25 -56.14 21.70
CA GLY A 9 -53.44 -54.93 21.87
C GLY A 9 -52.74 -54.56 20.57
N GLU A 10 -53.51 -54.29 19.53
CA GLU A 10 -52.96 -53.58 18.36
C GLU A 10 -52.54 -52.17 18.79
N LYS A 11 -51.23 -51.98 18.93
CA LYS A 11 -50.66 -50.62 19.13
C LYS A 11 -50.91 -49.84 17.83
N LYS A 12 -51.93 -48.99 17.85
CA LYS A 12 -52.18 -48.03 16.76
C LYS A 12 -50.90 -47.23 16.54
N LEU A 13 -50.34 -47.32 15.36
CA LEU A 13 -49.17 -46.54 14.94
C LEU A 13 -49.47 -45.06 15.10
N ASN A 14 -48.67 -44.35 15.90
CA ASN A 14 -48.85 -42.93 16.09
C ASN A 14 -48.26 -42.19 14.86
N LEU A 15 -49.15 -41.96 13.88
CA LEU A 15 -48.77 -41.30 12.61
C LEU A 15 -48.00 -39.99 12.80
N LYS A 16 -48.27 -39.23 13.86
CA LYS A 16 -47.51 -37.99 14.21
C LYS A 16 -46.05 -38.27 14.56
N LYS A 17 -45.79 -39.40 15.28
CA LYS A 17 -44.39 -39.80 15.60
C LYS A 17 -43.69 -40.35 14.37
N VAL A 18 -44.39 -41.07 13.50
CA VAL A 18 -43.82 -41.57 12.23
C VAL A 18 -43.48 -40.38 11.31
N PHE A 19 -44.37 -39.38 11.21
CA PHE A 19 -44.10 -38.17 10.43
C PHE A 19 -42.91 -37.37 11.01
N ALA A 20 -42.78 -37.24 12.32
CA ALA A 20 -41.67 -36.56 12.98
C ALA A 20 -40.33 -37.28 12.68
N VAL A 21 -40.30 -38.61 12.70
CA VAL A 21 -39.10 -39.39 12.38
C VAL A 21 -38.73 -39.23 10.91
N ILE A 22 -39.70 -39.30 9.98
CA ILE A 22 -39.47 -39.07 8.55
C ILE A 22 -38.93 -37.63 8.31
N LEU A 23 -39.50 -36.63 8.98
CA LEU A 23 -39.00 -35.23 8.86
C LEU A 23 -37.54 -35.09 9.31
N VAL A 24 -37.16 -35.74 10.40
CA VAL A 24 -35.78 -35.75 10.90
C VAL A 24 -34.84 -36.42 9.87
N PHE A 25 -35.26 -37.53 9.27
CA PHE A 25 -34.49 -38.20 8.22
C PHE A 25 -34.34 -37.34 6.95
N VAL A 26 -35.38 -36.65 6.52
CA VAL A 26 -35.34 -35.74 5.37
C VAL A 26 -34.40 -34.58 5.64
N VAL A 27 -34.43 -33.99 6.85
CA VAL A 27 -33.49 -32.91 7.26
C VAL A 27 -32.06 -33.42 7.30
N LEU A 28 -31.82 -34.63 7.82
CA LEU A 28 -30.50 -35.26 7.81
C LEU A 28 -29.99 -35.54 6.39
N ILE A 29 -30.83 -36.03 5.50
CA ILE A 29 -30.46 -36.26 4.09
C ILE A 29 -30.15 -34.93 3.40
N MET A 30 -30.94 -33.87 3.61
CA MET A 30 -30.65 -32.53 3.10
C MET A 30 -29.34 -31.99 3.63
N PHE A 31 -29.06 -32.19 4.92
CA PHE A 31 -27.80 -31.78 5.55
C PHE A 31 -26.58 -32.51 4.96
N VAL A 32 -26.71 -33.82 4.72
CA VAL A 32 -25.66 -34.61 4.05
C VAL A 32 -25.45 -34.15 2.60
N ILE A 33 -26.52 -33.84 1.88
CA ILE A 33 -26.44 -33.32 0.51
C ILE A 33 -25.77 -31.94 0.46
N VAL A 34 -26.09 -31.07 1.45
CA VAL A 34 -25.47 -29.75 1.58
C VAL A 34 -23.97 -29.89 1.93
N ILE A 35 -23.61 -30.78 2.87
CA ILE A 35 -22.21 -31.07 3.20
C ILE A 35 -21.49 -31.70 2.01
N GLN A 36 -22.09 -32.64 1.29
CA GLN A 36 -21.48 -33.19 0.08
C GLN A 36 -21.29 -32.12 -1.01
N LYS A 37 -22.27 -31.22 -1.20
CA LYS A 37 -22.11 -30.08 -2.12
C LYS A 37 -21.02 -29.09 -1.67
N LEU A 38 -20.86 -28.88 -0.37
CA LEU A 38 -19.78 -28.05 0.18
C LEU A 38 -18.41 -28.71 0.07
N LEU A 39 -18.32 -30.03 0.27
CA LEU A 39 -17.08 -30.82 0.15
C LEU A 39 -16.71 -31.15 -1.30
N THR A 40 -17.69 -31.23 -2.21
CA THR A 40 -17.49 -31.45 -3.65
C THR A 40 -17.62 -30.16 -4.47
N ALA A 41 -17.96 -29.02 -3.86
CA ALA A 41 -17.67 -27.75 -4.47
C ALA A 41 -16.15 -27.76 -4.66
N LYS A 42 -15.70 -28.06 -5.88
CA LYS A 42 -14.41 -27.54 -6.33
C LYS A 42 -14.39 -26.10 -5.83
N PRO A 43 -13.28 -25.66 -5.17
CA PRO A 43 -13.12 -24.23 -4.97
C PRO A 43 -13.52 -23.66 -6.32
N ALA A 44 -14.52 -22.80 -6.35
CA ALA A 44 -14.87 -22.07 -7.54
C ALA A 44 -13.53 -21.65 -8.07
N ALA A 45 -13.19 -22.14 -9.28
CA ALA A 45 -12.01 -21.68 -9.95
C ALA A 45 -12.09 -20.19 -9.68
N THR A 46 -11.12 -19.66 -8.92
CA THR A 46 -11.06 -18.24 -8.62
C THR A 46 -11.33 -17.65 -9.97
N SER A 47 -12.53 -17.14 -10.18
CA SER A 47 -12.84 -16.41 -11.40
C SER A 47 -11.66 -15.49 -11.47
N ASP A 48 -10.85 -15.60 -12.53
CA ASP A 48 -9.78 -14.67 -12.76
C ASP A 48 -10.37 -13.32 -12.44
N LYS A 49 -10.20 -12.87 -11.19
CA LYS A 49 -10.56 -11.52 -10.83
C LYS A 49 -9.54 -10.76 -11.64
N VAL A 50 -10.01 -10.32 -12.79
CA VAL A 50 -9.43 -9.20 -13.49
C VAL A 50 -8.99 -8.25 -12.39
N SER A 51 -7.77 -7.75 -12.48
CA SER A 51 -7.14 -6.77 -11.64
C SER A 51 -8.14 -6.02 -10.73
N GLU A 52 -7.83 -5.79 -9.49
CA GLU A 52 -8.64 -4.91 -8.62
C GLU A 52 -8.82 -3.52 -9.23
N LEU A 53 -7.93 -3.15 -10.17
CA LEU A 53 -8.03 -1.95 -10.98
C LEU A 53 -9.02 -2.16 -12.13
N ASN A 54 -10.02 -1.30 -12.23
CA ASN A 54 -11.05 -1.42 -13.26
C ASN A 54 -10.76 -0.60 -14.52
N TYR A 55 -10.00 0.50 -14.41
CA TYR A 55 -9.77 1.45 -15.50
C TYR A 55 -8.30 1.84 -15.59
N TYR A 56 -7.83 2.00 -16.84
CA TYR A 56 -6.46 2.35 -17.16
C TYR A 56 -6.43 3.45 -18.23
N ALA A 57 -5.64 4.48 -18.02
CA ALA A 57 -5.31 5.42 -19.09
C ALA A 57 -4.32 4.75 -20.03
N VAL A 58 -4.55 4.86 -21.33
CA VAL A 58 -3.74 4.20 -22.36
C VAL A 58 -3.28 5.21 -23.42
N TYR A 59 -2.03 5.09 -23.83
CA TYR A 59 -1.43 5.91 -24.88
C TYR A 59 -1.20 5.08 -26.14
N THR A 60 -1.89 5.42 -27.21
CA THR A 60 -1.75 4.73 -28.50
C THR A 60 -1.92 5.73 -29.64
N LYS A 61 -1.13 5.59 -30.72
CA LYS A 61 -1.16 6.48 -31.87
C LYS A 61 -1.02 7.98 -31.50
N ASP A 62 -0.10 8.24 -30.56
CA ASP A 62 0.20 9.57 -30.03
C ASP A 62 -0.99 10.27 -29.32
N LYS A 63 -1.94 9.49 -28.79
CA LYS A 63 -3.12 9.99 -28.06
C LYS A 63 -3.43 9.14 -26.85
N TRP A 64 -4.01 9.77 -25.84
CA TRP A 64 -4.50 9.14 -24.63
C TRP A 64 -5.97 8.77 -24.74
N GLY A 65 -6.31 7.62 -24.19
CA GLY A 65 -7.66 7.08 -24.03
C GLY A 65 -7.81 6.34 -22.70
N VAL A 66 -8.91 5.63 -22.51
CA VAL A 66 -9.17 4.80 -21.32
C VAL A 66 -9.70 3.44 -21.76
N ILE A 67 -9.17 2.37 -21.16
CA ILE A 67 -9.72 1.01 -21.24
C ILE A 67 -10.17 0.54 -19.85
N ASP A 68 -11.08 -0.45 -19.82
CA ASP A 68 -11.41 -1.17 -18.60
C ASP A 68 -10.46 -2.38 -18.39
N GLY A 69 -10.60 -3.05 -17.25
CA GLY A 69 -9.80 -4.23 -16.91
C GLY A 69 -9.98 -5.44 -17.86
N SER A 70 -10.96 -5.43 -18.77
CA SER A 70 -11.10 -6.42 -19.83
C SER A 70 -10.40 -6.01 -21.14
N GLY A 71 -9.81 -4.80 -21.19
CA GLY A 71 -9.23 -4.22 -22.37
C GLY A 71 -10.24 -3.58 -23.33
N LYS A 72 -11.49 -3.41 -22.89
CA LYS A 72 -12.50 -2.71 -23.66
C LYS A 72 -12.25 -1.20 -23.61
N THR A 73 -12.23 -0.55 -24.77
CA THR A 73 -12.14 0.91 -24.86
C THR A 73 -13.36 1.58 -24.23
N ILE A 74 -13.11 2.47 -23.29
CA ILE A 74 -14.09 3.30 -22.59
C ILE A 74 -14.05 4.72 -23.18
N ILE A 75 -12.87 5.29 -23.33
CA ILE A 75 -12.63 6.56 -24.01
C ILE A 75 -11.66 6.30 -25.15
N GLU A 76 -12.06 6.65 -26.37
CA GLU A 76 -11.19 6.52 -27.54
C GLU A 76 -9.93 7.38 -27.38
N PRO A 77 -8.75 6.90 -27.82
CA PRO A 77 -7.49 7.64 -27.75
C PRO A 77 -7.54 8.90 -28.66
N THR A 78 -7.96 10.00 -28.10
CA THR A 78 -8.13 11.30 -28.81
C THR A 78 -7.48 12.48 -28.10
N TYR A 79 -7.15 12.31 -26.81
CA TYR A 79 -6.57 13.37 -25.98
C TYR A 79 -5.06 13.47 -26.16
N GLU A 80 -4.53 14.70 -26.21
CA GLU A 80 -3.08 14.95 -26.28
C GLU A 80 -2.42 14.81 -24.91
N GLU A 81 -3.14 15.22 -23.87
CA GLU A 81 -2.68 15.14 -22.50
C GLU A 81 -3.12 13.84 -21.83
N MET A 82 -2.33 13.36 -20.89
CA MET A 82 -2.62 12.16 -20.11
C MET A 82 -3.95 12.31 -19.39
N ILE A 83 -4.82 11.32 -19.55
CA ILE A 83 -6.08 11.26 -18.80
C ILE A 83 -5.76 10.84 -17.37
N VAL A 84 -6.15 11.67 -16.40
CA VAL A 84 -5.94 11.35 -14.97
C VAL A 84 -7.11 10.55 -14.44
N ILE A 85 -6.80 9.41 -13.83
CA ILE A 85 -7.76 8.51 -13.16
C ILE A 85 -7.42 8.52 -11.66
N PRO A 86 -8.11 9.34 -10.83
CA PRO A 86 -7.73 9.51 -9.42
C PRO A 86 -8.00 8.28 -8.56
N ASP A 87 -8.92 7.41 -9.00
CA ASP A 87 -9.21 6.11 -8.38
C ASP A 87 -9.55 5.12 -9.50
N SER A 88 -8.66 4.21 -9.79
CA SER A 88 -8.82 3.22 -10.87
C SER A 88 -10.03 2.31 -10.70
N THR A 89 -10.61 2.23 -9.51
CA THR A 89 -11.84 1.46 -9.25
C THR A 89 -13.12 2.26 -9.52
N LYS A 90 -13.01 3.53 -9.94
CA LYS A 90 -14.13 4.45 -10.17
C LYS A 90 -14.10 4.98 -11.59
N PRO A 91 -15.28 5.06 -12.25
CA PRO A 91 -15.37 5.57 -13.62
C PRO A 91 -15.37 7.13 -13.62
N VAL A 92 -14.24 7.71 -13.23
CA VAL A 92 -14.04 9.17 -13.18
C VAL A 92 -12.73 9.49 -13.89
N PHE A 93 -12.83 10.16 -15.04
CA PHE A 93 -11.73 10.41 -15.95
C PHE A 93 -11.57 11.90 -16.18
N LEU A 94 -10.44 12.47 -15.77
CA LEU A 94 -10.13 13.88 -15.97
C LEU A 94 -9.36 14.01 -17.30
N CYS A 95 -10.05 14.52 -18.31
CA CYS A 95 -9.55 14.71 -19.65
C CYS A 95 -9.21 16.17 -19.88
N THR A 96 -7.92 16.47 -20.08
CA THR A 96 -7.44 17.83 -20.33
C THR A 96 -7.48 18.16 -21.82
N GLU A 97 -8.00 19.32 -22.16
CA GLU A 97 -8.08 19.82 -23.54
C GLU A 97 -7.80 21.32 -23.59
N GLN A 98 -7.64 21.88 -24.80
CA GLN A 98 -7.41 23.30 -25.05
C GLN A 98 -6.24 23.88 -24.26
N VAL A 99 -5.13 23.14 -24.21
CA VAL A 99 -3.94 23.55 -23.46
C VAL A 99 -3.22 24.67 -24.20
N ASP A 100 -3.03 25.80 -23.51
CA ASP A 100 -2.11 26.85 -23.92
C ASP A 100 -0.89 26.86 -22.99
N TYR A 101 0.19 26.24 -23.41
CA TYR A 101 1.43 26.14 -22.63
C TYR A 101 2.10 27.49 -22.37
N GLN A 102 1.84 28.52 -23.20
CA GLN A 102 2.42 29.84 -23.00
C GLN A 102 1.64 30.64 -21.95
N ALA A 103 0.31 30.53 -21.98
CA ALA A 103 -0.56 31.18 -21.02
C ALA A 103 -0.72 30.35 -19.72
N GLY A 104 -0.36 29.06 -19.74
CA GLY A 104 -0.58 28.13 -18.62
C GLY A 104 -2.06 27.86 -18.37
N THR A 105 -2.89 27.91 -19.42
CA THR A 105 -4.34 27.70 -19.32
C THR A 105 -4.74 26.38 -19.98
N TYR A 106 -5.74 25.73 -19.44
CA TYR A 106 -6.32 24.50 -19.98
C TYR A 106 -7.77 24.36 -19.53
N HIS A 107 -8.50 23.47 -20.19
CA HIS A 107 -9.83 23.07 -19.81
C HIS A 107 -9.87 21.59 -19.45
N THR A 108 -10.55 21.23 -18.38
CA THR A 108 -10.72 19.85 -17.95
C THR A 108 -12.18 19.42 -18.05
N LYS A 109 -12.43 18.32 -18.77
CA LYS A 109 -13.70 17.59 -18.75
C LYS A 109 -13.58 16.39 -17.83
N VAL A 110 -14.57 16.18 -16.98
CA VAL A 110 -14.64 14.97 -16.15
C VAL A 110 -15.71 14.05 -16.73
N LEU A 111 -15.25 12.92 -17.26
CA LEU A 111 -16.10 11.95 -17.95
C LEU A 111 -16.33 10.70 -17.11
N ASN A 112 -17.47 10.03 -17.33
CA ASN A 112 -17.79 8.73 -16.78
C ASN A 112 -17.52 7.58 -17.80
N GLU A 113 -17.86 6.35 -17.44
CA GLU A 113 -17.73 5.16 -18.32
C GLU A 113 -18.58 5.20 -19.58
N LYS A 114 -19.58 6.11 -19.64
CA LYS A 114 -20.43 6.32 -20.83
C LYS A 114 -19.93 7.48 -21.69
N ASN A 115 -18.77 8.03 -21.37
CA ASN A 115 -18.24 9.22 -22.02
C ASN A 115 -19.15 10.46 -21.86
N GLU A 116 -19.88 10.53 -20.74
CA GLU A 116 -20.74 11.66 -20.38
C GLU A 116 -20.00 12.57 -19.40
N GLU A 117 -20.08 13.87 -19.61
CA GLU A 117 -19.52 14.85 -18.69
C GLU A 117 -20.34 14.91 -17.40
N ILE A 118 -19.71 14.58 -16.27
CA ILE A 118 -20.40 14.45 -14.97
C ILE A 118 -20.15 15.64 -14.03
N ILE A 119 -19.14 16.47 -14.31
CA ILE A 119 -18.83 17.66 -13.51
C ILE A 119 -18.62 18.82 -14.47
N ASN A 120 -19.46 19.84 -14.37
CA ASN A 120 -19.42 21.00 -15.24
C ASN A 120 -19.68 22.33 -14.47
N GLY A 121 -19.50 23.45 -15.14
CA GLY A 121 -19.75 24.79 -14.57
C GLY A 121 -18.60 25.32 -13.71
N TYR A 122 -17.40 24.71 -13.81
CA TYR A 122 -16.14 25.14 -13.22
C TYR A 122 -15.13 25.47 -14.33
N ASP A 123 -14.21 26.37 -14.04
CA ASP A 123 -13.15 26.75 -14.98
C ASP A 123 -12.09 25.63 -15.06
N GLN A 124 -11.79 24.97 -13.92
CA GLN A 124 -10.89 23.84 -13.82
C GLN A 124 -11.41 22.81 -12.82
N VAL A 125 -11.16 21.52 -13.10
CA VAL A 125 -11.39 20.41 -12.19
C VAL A 125 -10.12 19.57 -12.15
N GLU A 126 -9.60 19.29 -10.96
CA GLU A 126 -8.32 18.62 -10.78
C GLU A 126 -8.41 17.55 -9.70
N SER A 127 -7.66 16.46 -9.90
CA SER A 127 -7.35 15.52 -8.82
C SER A 127 -6.31 16.12 -7.88
N ILE A 128 -6.40 15.79 -6.61
CA ILE A 128 -5.48 16.29 -5.60
C ILE A 128 -4.37 15.27 -5.38
N GLN A 129 -3.16 15.63 -5.77
CA GLN A 129 -1.96 14.80 -5.60
C GLN A 129 -1.40 14.94 -4.19
N ASN A 130 -0.91 13.84 -3.64
CA ASN A 130 -0.16 13.81 -2.39
C ASN A 130 1.07 12.90 -2.54
N TYR A 131 2.07 13.04 -1.66
CA TYR A 131 3.36 12.36 -1.75
C TYR A 131 3.81 11.92 -0.36
N ASP A 132 4.30 10.67 -0.24
CA ASP A 132 4.96 10.20 0.98
C ASP A 132 6.39 10.76 1.13
N ALA A 133 7.07 10.35 2.19
CA ALA A 133 8.45 10.77 2.47
C ALA A 133 9.45 10.27 1.40
N SER A 134 9.12 9.21 0.68
CA SER A 134 9.91 8.62 -0.41
C SER A 134 9.52 9.16 -1.79
N ASN A 135 8.66 10.18 -1.83
CA ASN A 135 8.06 10.77 -3.04
C ASN A 135 7.18 9.82 -3.87
N ASN A 136 6.66 8.75 -3.28
CA ASN A 136 5.61 7.99 -3.92
C ASN A 136 4.33 8.81 -3.96
N MET A 137 3.77 8.97 -5.16
CA MET A 137 2.60 9.79 -5.41
C MET A 137 1.31 8.96 -5.28
N TRP A 138 0.27 9.56 -4.70
CA TRP A 138 -1.11 9.07 -4.80
C TRP A 138 -2.07 10.25 -5.01
N TYR A 139 -3.29 9.93 -5.45
CA TYR A 139 -4.38 10.89 -5.48
C TYR A 139 -5.26 10.74 -4.23
N GLU A 140 -5.71 11.87 -3.69
CA GLU A 140 -6.70 11.87 -2.63
C GLU A 140 -8.03 11.29 -3.14
N LYS A 141 -8.62 10.38 -2.35
CA LYS A 141 -9.76 9.57 -2.79
C LYS A 141 -11.10 10.27 -2.60
N ASN A 142 -12.01 10.07 -3.56
CA ASN A 142 -13.39 10.56 -3.55
C ASN A 142 -13.54 12.08 -3.48
N VAL A 143 -12.52 12.85 -3.84
CA VAL A 143 -12.52 14.31 -3.81
C VAL A 143 -11.77 14.86 -5.02
N LEU A 144 -12.31 15.92 -5.59
CA LEU A 144 -11.69 16.72 -6.66
C LEU A 144 -11.67 18.17 -6.22
N ARG A 145 -10.61 18.88 -6.58
CA ARG A 145 -10.52 20.33 -6.45
C ARG A 145 -11.16 20.97 -7.66
N VAL A 146 -12.00 21.96 -7.42
CA VAL A 146 -12.64 22.76 -8.47
C VAL A 146 -12.25 24.21 -8.33
N LYS A 147 -12.13 24.92 -9.47
CA LYS A 147 -11.84 26.35 -9.51
C LYS A 147 -12.96 27.09 -10.25
N LYS A 148 -13.34 28.24 -9.70
CA LYS A 148 -14.26 29.17 -10.35
C LYS A 148 -13.81 30.60 -10.10
N GLY A 149 -13.43 31.31 -11.15
CA GLY A 149 -12.70 32.58 -11.04
C GLY A 149 -11.36 32.34 -10.31
N ASP A 150 -11.12 33.11 -9.27
CA ASP A 150 -9.88 32.98 -8.46
C ASP A 150 -10.05 32.12 -7.20
N LYS A 151 -11.20 31.42 -7.06
CA LYS A 151 -11.50 30.65 -5.85
C LYS A 151 -11.61 29.17 -6.12
N TYR A 152 -11.18 28.42 -5.12
CA TYR A 152 -11.20 26.96 -5.10
C TYR A 152 -12.28 26.41 -4.16
N GLY A 153 -12.80 25.24 -4.50
CA GLY A 153 -13.73 24.46 -3.71
C GLY A 153 -13.46 22.96 -3.91
N LEU A 154 -14.31 22.13 -3.31
CA LEU A 154 -14.23 20.67 -3.42
C LEU A 154 -15.56 20.09 -3.87
N VAL A 155 -15.49 19.08 -4.73
CA VAL A 155 -16.62 18.23 -5.12
C VAL A 155 -16.23 16.77 -4.95
N ASP A 156 -17.22 15.89 -4.76
CA ASP A 156 -16.98 14.45 -4.85
C ASP A 156 -16.96 13.98 -6.32
N PHE A 157 -16.71 12.71 -6.54
CA PHE A 157 -16.65 12.11 -7.87
C PHE A 157 -17.99 12.10 -8.62
N THR A 158 -19.09 12.47 -7.98
CA THR A 158 -20.41 12.66 -8.61
C THR A 158 -20.71 14.11 -8.96
N GLY A 159 -19.82 15.04 -8.62
CA GLY A 159 -20.00 16.48 -8.79
C GLY A 159 -20.77 17.15 -7.66
N LYS A 160 -21.10 16.42 -6.58
CA LYS A 160 -21.71 17.00 -5.38
C LYS A 160 -20.70 17.88 -4.66
N THR A 161 -21.10 19.12 -4.38
CA THR A 161 -20.28 20.06 -3.62
C THR A 161 -20.01 19.54 -2.20
N LEU A 162 -18.75 19.41 -1.86
CA LEU A 162 -18.25 19.09 -0.51
C LEU A 162 -17.83 20.37 0.23
N LEU A 163 -17.21 21.31 -0.50
CA LEU A 163 -16.76 22.59 0.01
C LEU A 163 -17.04 23.68 -1.02
N ALA A 164 -17.65 24.79 -0.61
CA ALA A 164 -17.94 25.90 -1.51
C ALA A 164 -16.64 26.51 -2.09
N TYR A 165 -16.72 27.02 -3.33
CA TYR A 165 -15.59 27.69 -4.00
C TYR A 165 -15.39 29.12 -3.46
N GLU A 166 -14.82 29.19 -2.27
CA GLU A 166 -14.54 30.44 -1.56
C GLU A 166 -13.12 30.55 -1.02
N TYR A 167 -12.29 29.53 -1.26
CA TYR A 167 -10.93 29.44 -0.74
C TYR A 167 -9.93 29.98 -1.77
N ASP A 168 -8.86 30.62 -1.26
CA ASP A 168 -7.77 31.16 -2.09
C ASP A 168 -6.87 30.01 -2.58
N PHE A 169 -6.86 28.90 -1.83
CA PHE A 169 -5.99 27.77 -2.10
C PHE A 169 -6.52 26.50 -1.42
N ILE A 170 -6.37 25.35 -2.09
CA ILE A 170 -6.62 24.01 -1.53
C ILE A 170 -5.58 23.03 -2.11
N GLU A 171 -4.86 22.33 -1.26
CA GLU A 171 -3.96 21.23 -1.64
C GLU A 171 -3.92 20.13 -0.59
N ALA A 172 -3.28 19.00 -0.88
CA ALA A 172 -3.05 17.97 0.13
C ALA A 172 -2.00 18.43 1.15
N LEU A 173 -2.22 18.11 2.42
CA LEU A 173 -1.17 18.20 3.44
C LEU A 173 -0.17 17.06 3.16
N LYS A 174 1.02 17.43 2.71
CA LYS A 174 2.04 16.48 2.24
C LYS A 174 2.30 15.37 3.26
N GLY A 175 2.27 14.14 2.80
CA GLY A 175 2.58 12.94 3.59
C GLY A 175 1.44 12.40 4.43
N THR A 176 0.29 13.09 4.48
CA THR A 176 -0.85 12.67 5.30
C THR A 176 -2.10 12.57 4.42
N SER A 177 -2.63 11.37 4.25
CA SER A 177 -3.87 11.17 3.48
C SER A 177 -5.09 11.77 4.21
N ASN A 178 -6.17 11.99 3.47
CA ASN A 178 -7.43 12.52 4.01
C ASN A 178 -7.27 13.84 4.78
N SER A 179 -6.34 14.68 4.33
CA SER A 179 -5.97 15.93 4.98
C SER A 179 -5.68 16.99 3.94
N LEU A 180 -6.64 17.89 3.72
CA LEU A 180 -6.56 18.94 2.72
C LEU A 180 -6.38 20.30 3.37
N LEU A 181 -5.22 20.89 3.10
CA LEU A 181 -4.89 22.24 3.53
C LEU A 181 -5.72 23.26 2.74
N THR A 182 -6.40 24.17 3.43
CA THR A 182 -7.15 25.26 2.84
C THR A 182 -6.58 26.60 3.24
N GLN A 183 -6.67 27.60 2.36
CA GLN A 183 -6.33 28.98 2.71
C GLN A 183 -7.53 29.89 2.39
N LYS A 184 -7.85 30.80 3.32
CA LYS A 184 -8.87 31.82 3.15
C LYS A 184 -8.43 33.06 3.92
N ASP A 185 -8.47 34.22 3.25
CA ASP A 185 -8.07 35.51 3.84
C ASP A 185 -6.65 35.47 4.47
N GLY A 186 -5.74 34.75 3.82
CA GLY A 186 -4.33 34.59 4.26
C GLY A 186 -4.13 33.62 5.43
N LYS A 187 -5.18 32.98 5.93
CA LYS A 187 -5.12 32.01 7.03
C LYS A 187 -5.31 30.59 6.53
N TYR A 188 -4.55 29.66 7.11
CA TYR A 188 -4.67 28.24 6.83
C TYR A 188 -5.68 27.56 7.73
N GLY A 189 -6.43 26.64 7.16
CA GLY A 189 -7.32 25.69 7.79
C GLY A 189 -7.09 24.30 7.22
N LEU A 190 -7.82 23.32 7.70
CA LEU A 190 -7.76 21.94 7.24
C LEU A 190 -9.16 21.33 7.13
N VAL A 191 -9.39 20.61 6.05
CA VAL A 191 -10.60 19.81 5.85
C VAL A 191 -10.22 18.37 5.51
N ASP A 192 -11.12 17.42 5.75
CA ASP A 192 -10.94 16.05 5.24
C ASP A 192 -11.49 15.90 3.81
N ASN A 193 -11.31 14.72 3.22
CA ASN A 193 -11.77 14.41 1.86
C ASN A 193 -13.31 14.45 1.70
N THR A 194 -14.06 14.55 2.80
CA THR A 194 -15.52 14.74 2.76
C THR A 194 -15.94 16.22 2.80
N GLY A 195 -14.98 17.12 2.93
CA GLY A 195 -15.20 18.56 3.10
C GLY A 195 -15.53 18.96 4.56
N LYS A 196 -15.40 18.04 5.51
CA LYS A 196 -15.57 18.34 6.94
C LYS A 196 -14.40 19.19 7.42
N VAL A 197 -14.71 20.34 8.02
CA VAL A 197 -13.70 21.19 8.64
C VAL A 197 -13.13 20.51 9.88
N ILE A 198 -11.83 20.28 9.86
CA ILE A 198 -11.04 19.75 10.98
C ILE A 198 -10.42 20.91 11.76
N ILE A 199 -9.84 21.87 11.04
CA ILE A 199 -9.23 23.08 11.60
C ILE A 199 -9.77 24.28 10.81
N PRO A 200 -10.39 25.28 11.47
CA PRO A 200 -10.84 26.48 10.80
C PRO A 200 -9.66 27.33 10.28
N ASN A 201 -9.93 28.20 9.29
CA ASN A 201 -8.91 29.08 8.69
C ASN A 201 -8.51 30.22 9.64
N GLU A 202 -7.73 29.90 10.67
CA GLU A 202 -7.32 30.82 11.75
C GLU A 202 -5.81 30.81 11.95
N TYR A 203 -5.08 29.85 11.39
CA TYR A 203 -3.68 29.63 11.68
C TYR A 203 -2.76 30.19 10.60
N LYS A 204 -1.55 30.55 11.00
CA LYS A 204 -0.48 30.97 10.09
C LYS A 204 0.13 29.79 9.33
N GLN A 205 0.13 28.61 9.93
CA GLN A 205 0.66 27.37 9.34
C GLN A 205 0.03 26.15 9.99
N ILE A 206 -0.10 25.07 9.21
CA ILE A 206 -0.51 23.75 9.68
C ILE A 206 0.48 22.73 9.12
N LEU A 207 0.95 21.82 9.96
CA LEU A 207 1.91 20.76 9.62
C LEU A 207 1.36 19.40 10.04
N ALA A 208 1.71 18.36 9.31
CA ALA A 208 1.47 17.00 9.74
C ALA A 208 2.34 16.64 10.95
N ILE A 209 1.79 15.91 11.92
CA ILE A 209 2.58 15.38 13.03
C ILE A 209 3.17 14.01 12.69
N SER A 210 2.50 13.28 11.77
CA SER A 210 2.94 11.99 11.21
C SER A 210 2.23 11.72 9.89
N ASP A 211 2.48 10.56 9.29
CA ASP A 211 1.77 10.02 8.12
C ASP A 211 0.30 9.65 8.41
N LYS A 212 -0.07 9.55 9.70
CA LYS A 212 -1.42 9.17 10.15
C LYS A 212 -2.18 10.40 10.64
N TYR A 213 -3.26 10.75 9.94
CA TYR A 213 -4.11 11.89 10.31
C TYR A 213 -4.75 11.75 11.71
N GLU A 214 -4.93 10.52 12.20
CA GLU A 214 -5.46 10.27 13.54
C GLU A 214 -4.59 10.82 14.66
N ASN A 215 -3.29 10.98 14.42
CA ASN A 215 -2.34 11.55 15.39
C ASN A 215 -2.48 13.07 15.54
N GLY A 216 -3.25 13.72 14.66
CA GLY A 216 -3.49 15.15 14.69
C GLY A 216 -2.44 15.99 13.96
N TYR A 217 -2.47 17.30 14.20
CA TYR A 217 -1.75 18.29 13.42
C TYR A 217 -1.10 19.33 14.30
N ILE A 218 0.09 19.77 13.93
CA ILE A 218 0.75 20.91 14.53
C ILE A 218 0.18 22.18 13.88
N VAL A 219 -0.23 23.14 14.69
CA VAL A 219 -0.71 24.45 14.26
C VAL A 219 0.18 25.56 14.76
N VAL A 220 0.34 26.62 13.98
CA VAL A 220 1.12 27.80 14.33
C VAL A 220 0.21 29.01 14.29
N ASN A 221 0.11 29.75 15.40
CA ASN A 221 -0.69 30.98 15.49
C ASN A 221 0.07 32.21 14.97
N ASP A 222 -0.56 33.37 15.02
CA ASP A 222 0.03 34.65 14.56
C ASP A 222 1.26 35.11 15.38
N GLU A 223 1.33 34.67 16.62
CA GLU A 223 2.46 34.96 17.54
C GLU A 223 3.63 33.99 17.30
N ASN A 224 3.56 33.14 16.25
CA ASN A 224 4.50 32.06 15.96
C ASN A 224 4.61 31.05 17.10
N LYS A 225 3.53 30.80 17.83
CA LYS A 225 3.46 29.76 18.83
C LYS A 225 2.81 28.50 18.24
N TYR A 226 3.39 27.39 18.58
CA TYR A 226 3.03 26.05 18.12
C TYR A 226 2.08 25.38 19.12
N GLY A 227 1.05 24.72 18.61
CA GLY A 227 0.09 23.92 19.34
C GLY A 227 -0.26 22.64 18.57
N ILE A 228 -1.15 21.84 19.11
CA ILE A 228 -1.62 20.59 18.48
C ILE A 228 -3.13 20.54 18.51
N ILE A 229 -3.71 20.19 17.37
CA ILE A 229 -5.14 19.91 17.22
C ILE A 229 -5.31 18.46 16.73
N GLY A 230 -6.15 17.71 17.42
CA GLY A 230 -6.49 16.33 17.04
C GLY A 230 -7.45 16.30 15.84
N TYR A 231 -7.45 15.19 15.11
CA TYR A 231 -8.40 14.95 14.00
C TYR A 231 -9.88 15.04 14.45
N ASN A 232 -10.15 14.80 15.71
CA ASN A 232 -11.48 14.98 16.32
C ASN A 232 -11.86 16.46 16.57
N THR A 233 -11.11 17.41 16.03
CA THR A 233 -11.28 18.87 16.16
C THR A 233 -11.04 19.45 17.56
N LYS A 234 -10.51 18.64 18.49
CA LYS A 234 -10.19 19.11 19.83
C LYS A 234 -8.75 19.61 19.90
N THR A 235 -8.57 20.74 20.53
CA THR A 235 -7.24 21.23 20.90
C THR A 235 -6.62 20.25 21.90
N VAL A 236 -5.46 19.72 21.57
CA VAL A 236 -4.66 18.84 22.41
C VAL A 236 -3.64 19.66 23.19
N ILE A 237 -2.96 20.59 22.51
CA ILE A 237 -2.04 21.56 23.09
C ILE A 237 -2.38 22.93 22.52
N GLU A 238 -2.73 23.87 23.39
CA GLU A 238 -2.91 25.28 22.98
C GLU A 238 -1.60 25.83 22.41
N PRO A 239 -1.63 26.70 21.38
CA PRO A 239 -0.45 27.33 20.82
C PRO A 239 0.31 28.15 21.85
N ARG A 240 1.39 27.59 22.41
CA ARG A 240 2.20 28.19 23.46
C ARG A 240 3.70 27.97 23.34
N TYR A 241 4.10 26.89 22.65
CA TYR A 241 5.51 26.53 22.49
C TYR A 241 6.16 27.29 21.34
N ASP A 242 7.47 27.46 21.43
CA ASP A 242 8.26 28.12 20.39
C ASP A 242 8.44 27.25 19.15
N GLU A 243 8.43 25.92 19.35
CA GLU A 243 8.49 24.93 18.28
C GLU A 243 7.94 23.58 18.78
N ILE A 244 7.37 22.79 17.88
CA ILE A 244 7.02 21.38 18.11
C ILE A 244 7.62 20.60 16.96
N LYS A 245 8.47 19.59 17.28
CA LYS A 245 8.97 18.65 16.26
C LYS A 245 7.87 17.65 15.92
N PRO A 246 7.76 17.24 14.65
CA PRO A 246 6.79 16.23 14.22
C PRO A 246 7.22 14.81 14.62
N ILE A 247 7.49 14.62 15.90
CA ILE A 247 7.81 13.34 16.53
C ILE A 247 6.73 13.07 17.58
N TYR A 248 5.98 12.01 17.35
CA TYR A 248 4.83 11.63 18.17
C TYR A 248 4.94 10.18 18.61
N GLY A 249 4.56 9.90 19.84
CA GLY A 249 4.41 8.54 20.38
C GLY A 249 3.71 8.55 21.73
N ASN A 250 2.68 7.74 21.88
CA ASN A 250 1.94 7.54 23.14
C ASN A 250 1.51 8.85 23.86
N ASN A 251 0.97 9.82 23.10
CA ASN A 251 0.60 11.15 23.61
C ASN A 251 1.75 11.96 24.21
N LEU A 252 2.98 11.65 23.79
CA LEU A 252 4.18 12.43 24.11
C LEU A 252 4.61 13.23 22.88
N TYR A 253 5.09 14.44 23.11
CA TYR A 253 5.46 15.41 22.10
C TYR A 253 6.82 16.02 22.42
N VAL A 254 7.58 16.31 21.38
CA VAL A 254 8.86 17.02 21.49
C VAL A 254 8.59 18.51 21.26
N VAL A 255 8.74 19.31 22.30
CA VAL A 255 8.39 20.73 22.30
C VAL A 255 9.57 21.58 22.70
N LYS A 256 9.61 22.84 22.23
CA LYS A 256 10.62 23.84 22.62
C LYS A 256 9.99 24.96 23.43
N GLU A 257 10.63 25.31 24.54
CA GLU A 257 10.25 26.46 25.36
C GLU A 257 11.54 27.24 25.71
N GLY A 258 11.64 28.47 25.21
CA GLY A 258 12.89 29.23 25.22
C GLY A 258 13.97 28.51 24.41
N ASP A 259 15.12 28.29 25.02
CA ASP A 259 16.25 27.60 24.39
C ASP A 259 16.26 26.07 24.64
N THR A 260 15.28 25.56 25.35
CA THR A 260 15.30 24.19 25.86
C THR A 260 14.25 23.32 25.13
N TRP A 261 14.68 22.17 24.63
CA TRP A 261 13.82 21.12 24.19
C TRP A 261 13.31 20.27 25.35
N LYS A 262 12.04 19.88 25.31
CA LYS A 262 11.35 19.16 26.38
C LYS A 262 10.48 18.05 25.83
N ILE A 263 10.21 17.05 26.65
CA ILE A 263 9.09 16.16 26.45
C ILE A 263 7.87 16.73 27.16
N ALA A 264 6.76 16.77 26.48
CA ALA A 264 5.47 17.22 27.00
C ALA A 264 4.37 16.22 26.69
N ASN A 265 3.34 16.19 27.49
CA ASN A 265 2.04 15.64 27.15
C ASN A 265 1.03 16.77 26.85
N ALA A 266 -0.24 16.42 26.65
CA ALA A 266 -1.28 17.41 26.37
C ALA A 266 -1.45 18.48 27.48
N GLU A 267 -1.12 18.16 28.72
CA GLU A 267 -1.36 19.03 29.86
C GLU A 267 -0.15 19.89 30.21
N ASN A 268 1.04 19.26 30.29
CA ASN A 268 2.22 19.92 30.84
C ASN A 268 3.54 19.47 30.17
N PRO A 269 4.58 20.31 30.16
CA PRO A 269 5.94 19.82 29.98
C PRO A 269 6.29 18.87 31.12
N LEU A 270 6.93 17.75 30.81
CA LEU A 270 7.26 16.70 31.75
C LEU A 270 8.70 16.84 32.24
N PHE A 271 9.66 16.98 31.32
CA PHE A 271 11.07 17.11 31.64
C PHE A 271 11.86 17.73 30.48
N ASP A 272 13.02 18.28 30.81
CA ASP A 272 13.96 18.86 29.88
C ASP A 272 14.85 17.76 29.28
N LEU A 273 15.11 17.86 27.98
CA LEU A 273 15.97 16.89 27.24
C LEU A 273 17.48 17.20 27.42
N GLY A 274 17.82 18.37 27.98
CA GLY A 274 19.19 18.80 28.05
C GLY A 274 19.82 18.98 26.67
N GLN A 275 20.92 18.26 26.42
CA GLN A 275 21.59 18.20 25.11
C GLN A 275 21.16 17.03 24.24
N ASN A 276 20.17 16.27 24.69
CA ASN A 276 19.68 15.12 23.92
C ASN A 276 18.72 15.58 22.82
N GLU A 277 18.80 14.91 21.66
CA GLU A 277 17.85 15.01 20.59
C GLU A 277 16.97 13.76 20.58
N VAL A 278 15.67 13.91 20.35
CA VAL A 278 14.76 12.79 20.18
C VAL A 278 14.84 12.30 18.74
N GLN A 279 15.02 11.00 18.59
CA GLN A 279 15.00 10.30 17.31
C GLN A 279 13.67 9.60 17.08
N GLU A 280 13.14 8.94 18.09
CA GLU A 280 11.90 8.15 18.01
C GLU A 280 11.23 8.07 19.38
N ILE A 281 9.89 8.01 19.40
CA ILE A 281 9.10 7.72 20.60
C ILE A 281 8.27 6.47 20.31
N ASN A 282 8.46 5.42 21.10
CA ASN A 282 7.76 4.16 20.92
C ASN A 282 7.35 3.54 22.26
N SER A 283 6.07 3.27 22.44
CA SER A 283 5.51 2.62 23.65
C SER A 283 5.95 3.27 24.98
N GLY A 284 6.14 4.61 24.99
CA GLY A 284 6.60 5.35 26.16
C GLY A 284 8.11 5.34 26.37
N ASN A 285 8.87 4.66 25.51
CA ASN A 285 10.33 4.74 25.43
C ASN A 285 10.72 5.76 24.38
N ILE A 286 11.74 6.54 24.68
CA ILE A 286 12.21 7.64 23.85
C ILE A 286 13.65 7.34 23.48
N ILE A 287 13.88 7.09 22.19
CA ILE A 287 15.25 6.97 21.66
C ILE A 287 15.82 8.38 21.57
N ILE A 288 16.91 8.60 22.28
CA ILE A 288 17.64 9.86 22.29
C ILE A 288 19.03 9.68 21.68
N SER A 289 19.54 10.75 21.09
CA SER A 289 20.97 10.86 20.75
C SER A 289 21.60 12.03 21.49
N ASN A 290 22.84 11.84 21.90
CA ASN A 290 23.71 12.89 22.47
C ASN A 290 25.01 12.89 21.68
N THR A 291 25.20 13.93 20.88
CA THR A 291 26.32 14.08 19.93
C THR A 291 26.24 12.96 18.86
N ASP A 292 26.88 11.82 19.10
CA ASP A 292 26.97 10.67 18.17
C ASP A 292 26.64 9.34 18.84
N ARG A 293 26.02 9.40 20.05
CA ARG A 293 25.65 8.22 20.83
C ARG A 293 24.15 8.19 21.11
N TYR A 294 23.59 7.01 20.98
CA TYR A 294 22.17 6.73 21.13
C TYR A 294 21.90 5.94 22.40
N GLY A 295 20.82 6.28 23.08
CA GLY A 295 20.31 5.61 24.26
C GLY A 295 18.79 5.68 24.35
N ILE A 296 18.21 5.21 25.43
CA ILE A 296 16.77 5.23 25.68
C ILE A 296 16.51 5.82 27.05
N ILE A 297 15.55 6.75 27.10
CA ILE A 297 14.92 7.21 28.34
C ILE A 297 13.44 6.82 28.34
N ASN A 298 12.83 6.72 29.52
CA ASN A 298 11.41 6.50 29.65
C ASN A 298 10.61 7.81 29.59
N SER A 299 9.29 7.71 29.67
CA SER A 299 8.37 8.87 29.68
C SER A 299 8.51 9.79 30.90
N SER A 300 9.30 9.40 31.90
CA SER A 300 9.65 10.22 33.07
C SER A 300 11.04 10.86 32.94
N GLY A 301 11.77 10.61 31.87
CA GLY A 301 13.11 11.11 31.64
C GLY A 301 14.22 10.29 32.31
N GLU A 302 13.88 9.13 32.88
CA GLU A 302 14.86 8.25 33.51
C GLU A 302 15.57 7.40 32.44
N GLU A 303 16.87 7.23 32.59
CA GLU A 303 17.69 6.41 31.70
C GLU A 303 17.28 4.95 31.80
N VAL A 304 16.91 4.36 30.67
CA VAL A 304 16.62 2.94 30.49
C VAL A 304 17.80 2.23 29.86
N ILE A 305 18.35 2.82 28.81
CA ILE A 305 19.56 2.36 28.13
C ILE A 305 20.51 3.55 28.00
N PRO A 306 21.75 3.46 28.53
CA PRO A 306 22.70 4.55 28.47
C PRO A 306 23.07 4.90 27.02
N ALA A 307 23.37 6.17 26.76
CA ALA A 307 23.75 6.66 25.44
C ALA A 307 25.18 6.22 25.07
N ILE A 308 25.34 4.98 24.70
CA ILE A 308 26.63 4.33 24.38
C ILE A 308 26.67 3.73 22.95
N TYR A 309 25.52 3.59 22.29
CA TYR A 309 25.43 2.96 20.98
C TYR A 309 25.70 3.96 19.85
N GLN A 310 26.29 3.48 18.74
CA GLN A 310 26.53 4.30 17.54
C GLN A 310 25.26 4.51 16.72
N ASP A 311 24.29 3.60 16.86
CA ASP A 311 22.97 3.66 16.25
C ASP A 311 22.00 2.85 17.12
N LEU A 312 20.74 3.24 17.14
CA LEU A 312 19.69 2.55 17.89
C LEU A 312 18.34 2.80 17.24
N SER A 313 17.61 1.75 16.94
CA SER A 313 16.27 1.82 16.37
C SER A 313 15.36 0.77 16.99
N TYR A 314 14.06 1.06 17.04
CA TYR A 314 13.08 0.10 17.53
C TYR A 314 12.90 -1.04 16.52
N ALA A 315 12.83 -2.28 16.99
CA ALA A 315 12.48 -3.44 16.20
C ALA A 315 11.04 -3.88 16.48
N PHE A 316 10.81 -4.56 17.58
CA PHE A 316 9.50 -5.03 18.01
C PHE A 316 9.48 -5.34 19.51
N GLY A 317 8.29 -5.31 20.14
CA GLY A 317 8.13 -5.65 21.55
C GLY A 317 9.03 -4.82 22.48
N GLU A 318 9.96 -5.47 23.16
CA GLU A 318 10.96 -4.83 24.02
C GLU A 318 12.36 -4.78 23.39
N TYR A 319 12.47 -5.07 22.08
CA TYR A 319 13.74 -5.26 21.39
C TYR A 319 14.09 -4.10 20.47
N TYR A 320 15.40 -3.80 20.45
CA TYR A 320 15.99 -2.72 19.68
C TYR A 320 17.20 -3.24 18.90
N ILE A 321 17.32 -2.78 17.65
CA ILE A 321 18.53 -2.97 16.86
C ILE A 321 19.51 -1.89 17.29
N ALA A 322 20.68 -2.30 17.74
CA ALA A 322 21.72 -1.40 18.22
C ALA A 322 23.03 -1.60 17.46
N LYS A 323 23.80 -0.53 17.26
CA LYS A 323 25.15 -0.59 16.67
C LYS A 323 26.20 -0.30 17.71
N LYS A 324 27.16 -1.22 17.83
CA LYS A 324 28.31 -1.10 18.71
C LYS A 324 29.55 -1.64 18.00
N ASP A 325 30.67 -0.90 18.10
CA ASP A 325 31.93 -1.26 17.46
C ASP A 325 31.75 -1.56 15.94
N ASP A 326 30.96 -0.70 15.27
CA ASP A 326 30.59 -0.76 13.86
C ASP A 326 29.83 -2.01 13.43
N LYS A 327 29.29 -2.78 14.39
CA LYS A 327 28.45 -3.94 14.13
C LYS A 327 27.06 -3.79 14.77
N TYR A 328 26.08 -4.33 14.12
CA TYR A 328 24.71 -4.40 14.60
C TYR A 328 24.43 -5.68 15.36
N GLY A 329 23.62 -5.56 16.39
CA GLY A 329 23.07 -6.63 17.20
C GLY A 329 21.69 -6.25 17.73
N ILE A 330 21.12 -7.08 18.59
CA ILE A 330 19.83 -6.79 19.24
C ILE A 330 20.01 -6.78 20.74
N ILE A 331 19.41 -5.78 21.36
CA ILE A 331 19.32 -5.63 22.82
C ILE A 331 17.85 -5.53 23.25
N ASN A 332 17.59 -5.84 24.50
CA ASN A 332 16.27 -5.58 25.11
C ASN A 332 16.32 -4.32 26.00
N LEU A 333 15.19 -3.92 26.57
CA LEU A 333 15.07 -2.77 27.47
C LEU A 333 15.88 -2.90 28.78
N LYS A 334 16.38 -4.10 29.12
CA LYS A 334 17.32 -4.30 30.24
C LYS A 334 18.78 -4.15 29.80
N ASN A 335 19.00 -3.73 28.57
CA ASN A 335 20.32 -3.63 27.95
C ASN A 335 21.06 -4.99 27.85
N GLU A 336 20.30 -6.08 27.78
CA GLU A 336 20.85 -7.43 27.58
C GLU A 336 20.95 -7.71 26.08
N THR A 337 22.12 -8.18 25.64
CA THR A 337 22.31 -8.62 24.25
C THR A 337 21.52 -9.89 23.99
N LYS A 338 20.68 -9.88 22.96
CA LYS A 338 19.90 -11.01 22.46
C LYS A 338 20.45 -11.57 21.16
N VAL A 339 21.03 -10.72 20.33
CA VAL A 339 21.81 -11.08 19.14
C VAL A 339 23.14 -10.34 19.21
N ASP A 340 24.22 -11.08 19.11
CA ASP A 340 25.58 -10.54 19.21
C ASP A 340 25.87 -9.50 18.12
N PHE A 341 26.70 -8.52 18.43
CA PHE A 341 27.12 -7.44 17.52
C PHE A 341 28.09 -7.99 16.45
N THR A 342 27.56 -8.68 15.47
CA THR A 342 28.34 -9.34 14.41
C THR A 342 27.94 -8.91 12.99
N TYR A 343 26.77 -8.30 12.83
CA TYR A 343 26.23 -7.94 11.54
C TYR A 343 26.75 -6.57 11.04
N THR A 344 27.02 -6.46 9.75
CA THR A 344 27.31 -5.17 9.09
C THR A 344 26.03 -4.38 8.82
N SER A 345 24.92 -5.09 8.64
CA SER A 345 23.57 -4.56 8.52
C SER A 345 22.60 -5.50 9.22
N LEU A 346 21.63 -4.94 9.93
CA LEU A 346 20.54 -5.69 10.56
C LEU A 346 19.26 -4.88 10.46
N VAL A 347 18.21 -5.47 9.88
CA VAL A 347 16.93 -4.80 9.60
C VAL A 347 15.80 -5.69 10.08
N TYR A 348 14.78 -5.08 10.71
CA TYR A 348 13.51 -5.75 10.96
C TYR A 348 12.55 -5.44 9.81
N ARG A 349 12.17 -6.48 9.08
CA ARG A 349 11.16 -6.41 8.03
C ARG A 349 9.78 -6.53 8.66
N LYS A 350 9.20 -5.39 8.95
CA LYS A 350 7.98 -5.28 9.75
C LYS A 350 6.77 -5.96 9.11
N ASP A 351 6.63 -5.85 7.80
CA ASP A 351 5.45 -6.37 7.07
C ASP A 351 5.51 -7.89 6.91
N GLU A 352 6.71 -8.45 6.80
CA GLU A 352 6.98 -9.89 6.68
C GLU A 352 7.33 -10.54 8.02
N ASP A 353 7.55 -9.74 9.05
CA ASP A 353 7.71 -10.16 10.43
C ASP A 353 8.95 -11.01 10.70
N PHE A 354 10.10 -10.62 10.13
CA PHE A 354 11.38 -11.27 10.38
C PHE A 354 12.56 -10.29 10.38
N LEU A 355 13.72 -10.75 10.87
CA LEU A 355 14.97 -10.02 10.87
C LEU A 355 15.89 -10.49 9.75
N GLU A 356 16.50 -9.57 9.04
CA GLU A 356 17.54 -9.82 8.04
C GLU A 356 18.85 -9.20 8.50
N GLY A 357 19.86 -10.04 8.74
CA GLY A 357 21.19 -9.63 9.18
C GLY A 357 22.26 -10.03 8.17
N SER A 358 23.01 -9.07 7.63
CA SER A 358 24.16 -9.33 6.73
C SER A 358 25.49 -9.18 7.47
N LYS A 359 26.42 -10.07 7.18
CA LYS A 359 27.79 -10.02 7.73
C LYS A 359 28.83 -9.51 6.74
N ASP A 360 28.53 -9.62 5.43
CA ASP A 360 29.44 -9.34 4.32
C ASP A 360 28.79 -8.61 3.12
N ASP A 361 27.62 -7.98 3.33
CA ASP A 361 26.81 -7.28 2.33
C ASP A 361 26.24 -8.15 1.20
N ILE A 362 26.49 -9.46 1.22
CA ILE A 362 26.00 -10.40 0.19
C ILE A 362 25.10 -11.46 0.80
N ILE A 363 25.59 -12.12 1.88
CA ILE A 363 24.89 -13.22 2.53
C ILE A 363 24.17 -12.70 3.77
N SER A 364 22.90 -13.00 3.85
CA SER A 364 22.05 -12.66 4.99
C SER A 364 21.69 -13.88 5.81
N ASP A 365 21.70 -13.71 7.12
CA ASP A 365 21.00 -14.58 8.06
C ASP A 365 19.56 -14.05 8.20
N LEU A 366 18.57 -14.91 8.00
CA LEU A 366 17.16 -14.61 8.24
C LEU A 366 16.76 -15.21 9.58
N LEU A 367 16.33 -14.34 10.51
CA LEU A 367 16.03 -14.75 11.88
C LEU A 367 14.53 -14.57 12.17
N ASN A 368 13.97 -15.50 12.93
CA ASN A 368 12.61 -15.37 13.45
C ASN A 368 12.57 -14.46 14.70
N HIS A 369 11.37 -14.24 15.25
CA HIS A 369 11.14 -13.46 16.48
C HIS A 369 11.86 -13.99 17.74
N ASN A 370 12.30 -15.26 17.75
CA ASN A 370 13.08 -15.83 18.84
C ASN A 370 14.59 -15.68 18.62
N PHE A 371 14.99 -14.93 17.58
CA PHE A 371 16.37 -14.70 17.18
C PHE A 371 17.11 -15.95 16.70
N GLU A 372 16.36 -16.99 16.33
CA GLU A 372 16.93 -18.19 15.74
C GLU A 372 17.16 -17.95 14.24
N ILE A 373 18.38 -18.20 13.77
CA ILE A 373 18.70 -18.20 12.34
C ILE A 373 17.95 -19.36 11.69
N LYS A 374 17.05 -19.07 10.78
CA LYS A 374 16.25 -20.05 10.04
C LYS A 374 16.85 -20.38 8.68
N VAL A 375 17.39 -19.37 8.02
CA VAL A 375 18.00 -19.51 6.69
C VAL A 375 19.21 -18.61 6.62
N THR A 376 20.30 -19.11 6.02
CA THR A 376 21.46 -18.31 5.64
C THR A 376 21.67 -18.42 4.14
N GLY A 377 21.69 -17.30 3.44
CA GLY A 377 21.86 -17.26 2.00
C GLY A 377 21.70 -15.85 1.43
N ILE A 378 21.64 -15.75 0.11
CA ILE A 378 21.36 -14.48 -0.57
C ILE A 378 19.84 -14.34 -0.69
N LEU A 379 19.26 -13.40 0.04
CA LEU A 379 17.85 -13.04 -0.10
C LEU A 379 17.64 -12.40 -1.47
N SER A 380 17.11 -13.17 -2.42
CA SER A 380 16.95 -12.75 -3.81
C SER A 380 15.62 -12.07 -4.06
N GLU A 381 14.57 -12.44 -3.30
CA GLU A 381 13.24 -11.88 -3.47
C GLU A 381 12.44 -12.01 -2.17
N VAL A 382 11.69 -10.96 -1.84
CA VAL A 382 10.63 -10.95 -0.85
C VAL A 382 9.33 -10.66 -1.59
N ASN A 383 8.48 -11.66 -1.74
CA ASN A 383 7.22 -11.50 -2.46
C ASN A 383 6.07 -11.48 -1.46
N THR A 384 5.64 -10.28 -1.08
CA THR A 384 4.55 -10.07 -0.11
C THR A 384 3.21 -10.51 -0.66
N GLU A 385 2.98 -10.33 -1.95
CA GLU A 385 1.73 -10.67 -2.62
C GLU A 385 1.46 -12.19 -2.62
N ARG A 386 2.52 -12.98 -2.89
CA ARG A 386 2.46 -14.45 -2.92
C ARG A 386 2.88 -15.09 -1.60
N GLY A 387 3.34 -14.30 -0.64
CA GLY A 387 3.72 -14.73 0.71
C GLY A 387 4.92 -15.67 0.73
N TYR A 388 6.00 -15.35 0.00
CA TYR A 388 7.21 -16.15 0.01
C TYR A 388 8.51 -15.35 0.01
N LEU A 389 9.55 -16.03 0.46
CA LEU A 389 10.95 -15.62 0.34
C LEU A 389 11.64 -16.54 -0.66
N LYS A 390 12.44 -15.98 -1.56
CA LYS A 390 13.36 -16.71 -2.45
C LYS A 390 14.79 -16.45 -1.99
N VAL A 391 15.46 -17.48 -1.53
CA VAL A 391 16.81 -17.39 -1.00
C VAL A 391 17.73 -18.30 -1.80
N ARG A 392 18.86 -17.78 -2.26
CA ARG A 392 19.90 -18.59 -2.88
C ARG A 392 20.83 -19.13 -1.80
N VAL A 393 20.84 -20.45 -1.65
CA VAL A 393 21.70 -21.18 -0.73
C VAL A 393 22.68 -22.02 -1.55
N GLY A 394 23.95 -21.61 -1.57
CA GLY A 394 24.92 -22.15 -2.53
C GLY A 394 24.54 -21.78 -3.96
N ASP A 395 24.36 -22.78 -4.82
CA ASP A 395 24.00 -22.61 -6.23
C ASP A 395 22.49 -22.81 -6.49
N GLU A 396 21.70 -23.12 -5.46
CA GLU A 396 20.28 -23.44 -5.58
C GLU A 396 19.39 -22.38 -4.95
N TYR A 397 18.22 -22.16 -5.55
CA TYR A 397 17.16 -21.34 -4.97
C TYR A 397 16.24 -22.20 -4.11
N GLN A 398 16.00 -21.72 -2.89
CA GLN A 398 15.05 -22.30 -1.94
C GLN A 398 13.95 -21.28 -1.65
N TYR A 399 12.74 -21.77 -1.40
CA TYR A 399 11.57 -20.95 -1.17
C TYR A 399 11.01 -21.23 0.22
N TYR A 400 10.58 -20.18 0.91
CA TYR A 400 10.02 -20.25 2.25
C TYR A 400 8.80 -19.32 2.35
N ASN A 401 7.86 -19.63 3.22
CA ASN A 401 6.90 -18.60 3.67
C ASN A 401 7.58 -17.67 4.70
N PHE A 402 6.88 -16.61 5.15
CA PHE A 402 7.44 -15.69 6.13
C PHE A 402 7.64 -16.27 7.54
N LYS A 403 7.14 -17.49 7.80
CA LYS A 403 7.44 -18.28 9.01
C LYS A 403 8.63 -19.23 8.83
N PHE A 404 9.32 -19.12 7.70
CA PHE A 404 10.44 -19.97 7.31
C PHE A 404 10.10 -21.45 7.12
N GLU A 405 8.84 -21.78 6.85
CA GLU A 405 8.45 -23.12 6.44
C GLU A 405 8.81 -23.27 4.96
N PRO A 406 9.50 -24.37 4.58
CA PRO A 406 9.87 -24.59 3.18
C PRO A 406 8.66 -24.68 2.28
N LYS A 407 8.75 -24.05 1.12
CA LYS A 407 7.79 -24.18 0.01
C LYS A 407 8.44 -24.87 -1.18
N GLN A 408 7.65 -25.63 -1.91
CA GLN A 408 8.08 -26.16 -3.20
C GLN A 408 8.00 -25.05 -4.26
N SER A 409 8.90 -25.06 -5.24
CA SER A 409 8.83 -24.10 -6.35
C SER A 409 7.48 -24.13 -7.09
N THR A 410 6.80 -25.29 -7.11
CA THR A 410 5.46 -25.47 -7.67
C THR A 410 4.35 -24.79 -6.86
N GLU A 411 4.57 -24.54 -5.56
CA GLU A 411 3.61 -23.80 -4.72
C GLU A 411 3.78 -22.30 -4.90
N VAL A 412 4.99 -21.86 -5.26
CA VAL A 412 5.34 -20.47 -5.50
C VAL A 412 5.00 -20.05 -6.94
N TYR A 413 5.30 -20.94 -7.87
CA TYR A 413 4.99 -20.76 -9.30
C TYR A 413 3.94 -21.78 -9.72
N PRO A 414 2.79 -21.35 -10.26
CA PRO A 414 1.80 -22.26 -10.80
C PRO A 414 2.41 -23.25 -11.80
N GLU A 415 1.85 -24.43 -11.87
CA GLU A 415 2.20 -25.39 -12.92
C GLU A 415 2.05 -24.69 -14.28
N ASN A 416 3.06 -24.76 -15.14
CA ASN A 416 3.16 -24.07 -16.42
C ASN A 416 3.61 -22.59 -16.36
N THR A 417 4.13 -22.08 -15.24
CA THR A 417 4.84 -20.79 -15.25
C THR A 417 6.07 -20.90 -16.15
N LEU A 418 6.21 -19.97 -17.07
CA LEU A 418 7.38 -19.84 -17.92
C LEU A 418 8.35 -18.81 -17.35
N PHE A 419 9.63 -19.12 -17.41
CA PHE A 419 10.72 -18.25 -16.95
C PHE A 419 11.44 -17.65 -18.14
N LEU A 420 11.64 -16.34 -18.12
CA LEU A 420 12.39 -15.66 -19.14
C LEU A 420 13.82 -16.18 -19.19
N SER A 421 14.31 -16.48 -20.36
CA SER A 421 15.65 -16.99 -20.59
C SER A 421 16.26 -16.37 -21.83
N LYS A 422 17.61 -16.20 -21.84
CA LYS A 422 18.34 -15.61 -22.97
C LYS A 422 19.42 -16.56 -23.46
N LYS A 423 19.47 -16.77 -24.75
CA LYS A 423 20.50 -17.56 -25.43
C LYS A 423 20.86 -16.95 -26.76
N ASP A 424 22.16 -16.85 -27.04
CA ASP A 424 22.69 -16.31 -28.30
C ASP A 424 22.13 -14.91 -28.68
N GLY A 425 21.92 -14.08 -27.63
CA GLY A 425 21.41 -12.73 -27.79
C GLY A 425 19.88 -12.62 -27.97
N LYS A 426 19.17 -13.73 -28.07
CA LYS A 426 17.70 -13.77 -28.20
C LYS A 426 17.03 -14.28 -26.93
N TYR A 427 15.82 -13.81 -26.69
CA TYR A 427 14.97 -14.21 -25.58
C TYR A 427 14.01 -15.32 -25.97
N GLY A 428 13.70 -16.17 -25.01
CA GLY A 428 12.72 -17.23 -25.06
C GLY A 428 12.27 -17.58 -23.65
N TYR A 429 11.48 -18.63 -23.49
CA TYR A 429 11.01 -19.02 -22.16
C TYR A 429 11.23 -20.51 -21.93
N VAL A 430 11.58 -20.82 -20.71
CA VAL A 430 11.79 -22.19 -20.22
C VAL A 430 10.82 -22.51 -19.10
N ASP A 431 10.51 -23.80 -18.91
CA ASP A 431 9.79 -24.25 -17.74
C ASP A 431 10.68 -24.26 -16.47
N LYS A 432 10.11 -24.63 -15.34
CA LYS A 432 10.82 -24.77 -14.05
C LYS A 432 11.99 -25.74 -14.07
N ASN A 433 12.08 -26.64 -15.06
CA ASN A 433 13.15 -27.62 -15.20
C ASN A 433 14.20 -27.14 -16.22
N GLY A 434 14.07 -25.94 -16.74
CA GLY A 434 14.94 -25.38 -17.78
C GLY A 434 14.64 -25.91 -19.19
N VAL A 435 13.53 -26.63 -19.39
CA VAL A 435 13.12 -27.11 -20.71
C VAL A 435 12.55 -25.95 -21.52
N VAL A 436 13.04 -25.76 -22.73
CA VAL A 436 12.58 -24.71 -23.61
C VAL A 436 11.15 -24.96 -24.04
N VAL A 437 10.25 -24.05 -23.67
CA VAL A 437 8.83 -24.04 -24.07
C VAL A 437 8.64 -23.05 -25.22
N VAL A 438 9.23 -21.87 -25.13
CA VAL A 438 9.23 -20.86 -26.20
C VAL A 438 10.65 -20.67 -26.68
N ASN A 439 10.87 -20.90 -27.97
CA ASN A 439 12.21 -20.80 -28.57
C ASN A 439 12.82 -19.40 -28.43
N TYR A 440 14.15 -19.31 -28.44
CA TYR A 440 14.92 -18.09 -28.38
C TYR A 440 14.85 -17.32 -29.72
N ILE A 441 13.72 -16.67 -29.97
CA ILE A 441 13.44 -15.97 -31.22
C ILE A 441 13.21 -14.46 -31.06
N TYR A 442 12.94 -14.01 -29.82
CA TYR A 442 12.60 -12.63 -29.54
C TYR A 442 13.86 -11.75 -29.35
N GLU A 443 13.79 -10.52 -29.82
CA GLU A 443 14.84 -9.50 -29.67
C GLU A 443 14.85 -8.93 -28.27
N ASP A 444 13.65 -8.81 -27.69
CA ASP A 444 13.42 -8.39 -26.32
C ASP A 444 12.17 -9.10 -25.77
N ALA A 445 12.06 -9.22 -24.45
CA ALA A 445 10.93 -9.89 -23.81
C ALA A 445 10.87 -9.54 -22.32
N MET A 446 9.67 -9.54 -21.77
CA MET A 446 9.40 -9.34 -20.35
C MET A 446 9.20 -10.67 -19.62
N GLU A 447 9.37 -10.67 -18.30
CA GLU A 447 8.96 -11.78 -17.44
C GLU A 447 7.46 -12.07 -17.63
N GLN A 448 7.09 -13.34 -17.53
CA GLN A 448 5.68 -13.72 -17.55
C GLN A 448 5.00 -13.28 -16.24
N ASN A 449 3.88 -12.59 -16.38
CA ASN A 449 3.12 -12.15 -15.22
C ASN A 449 2.37 -13.30 -14.51
N LYS A 450 1.76 -13.05 -13.36
CA LYS A 450 1.03 -14.05 -12.56
C LYS A 450 -0.17 -14.67 -13.29
N TYR A 451 -0.68 -14.02 -14.34
CA TYR A 451 -1.78 -14.52 -15.18
C TYR A 451 -1.28 -15.31 -16.39
N GLY A 452 0.02 -15.38 -16.59
CA GLY A 452 0.63 -16.16 -17.66
C GLY A 452 0.78 -15.42 -18.98
N PHE A 453 0.85 -14.09 -18.97
CA PHE A 453 1.09 -13.28 -20.17
C PHE A 453 2.45 -12.60 -20.12
N ALA A 454 3.07 -12.40 -21.26
CA ALA A 454 4.34 -11.68 -21.40
C ALA A 454 4.38 -10.86 -22.69
N ALA A 455 4.93 -9.65 -22.60
CA ALA A 455 5.25 -8.85 -23.77
C ALA A 455 6.54 -9.37 -24.44
N VAL A 456 6.56 -9.46 -25.75
CA VAL A 456 7.70 -9.96 -26.55
C VAL A 456 7.92 -9.11 -27.80
N LYS A 457 9.18 -8.96 -28.22
CA LYS A 457 9.56 -8.20 -29.40
C LYS A 457 10.20 -9.08 -30.45
N LYS A 458 9.74 -8.97 -31.69
CA LYS A 458 10.29 -9.67 -32.85
C LYS A 458 10.18 -8.79 -34.10
N ASP A 459 11.22 -8.81 -34.94
CA ASP A 459 11.31 -8.01 -36.16
C ASP A 459 11.01 -6.51 -35.91
N GLY A 460 11.54 -6.00 -34.78
CA GLY A 460 11.35 -4.62 -34.31
C GLY A 460 9.95 -4.31 -33.81
N LYS A 461 9.03 -5.28 -33.71
CA LYS A 461 7.64 -5.10 -33.30
C LYS A 461 7.34 -5.85 -32.01
N TRP A 462 6.56 -5.21 -31.13
CA TRP A 462 6.08 -5.77 -29.90
C TRP A 462 4.72 -6.46 -30.08
N GLY A 463 4.49 -7.48 -29.28
CA GLY A 463 3.25 -8.23 -29.14
C GLY A 463 3.20 -8.92 -27.79
N ALA A 464 2.19 -9.75 -27.53
CA ALA A 464 2.09 -10.50 -26.30
C ALA A 464 1.81 -11.99 -26.55
N ILE A 465 2.36 -12.83 -25.66
CA ILE A 465 2.15 -14.29 -25.67
C ILE A 465 1.51 -14.75 -24.36
N ASP A 466 0.82 -15.89 -24.40
CA ASP A 466 0.30 -16.59 -23.24
C ASP A 466 1.31 -17.59 -22.64
N LYS A 467 0.90 -18.32 -21.62
CA LYS A 467 1.71 -19.33 -20.93
C LYS A 467 2.08 -20.54 -21.78
N GLU A 468 1.43 -20.76 -22.89
CA GLU A 468 1.79 -21.78 -23.88
C GLU A 468 2.73 -21.21 -24.97
N GLY A 469 3.07 -19.93 -24.89
CA GLY A 469 3.88 -19.22 -25.90
C GLY A 469 3.10 -18.86 -27.17
N LYS A 470 1.78 -18.95 -27.13
CA LYS A 470 0.93 -18.57 -28.23
C LYS A 470 0.74 -17.06 -28.27
N GLU A 471 0.85 -16.46 -29.44
CA GLU A 471 0.56 -15.05 -29.66
C GLU A 471 -0.90 -14.73 -29.34
N VAL A 472 -1.12 -13.80 -28.37
CA VAL A 472 -2.43 -13.30 -27.98
C VAL A 472 -2.63 -11.85 -28.38
N ALA A 473 -1.53 -11.08 -28.52
CA ALA A 473 -1.52 -9.78 -29.13
C ALA A 473 -0.56 -9.79 -30.33
N PRO A 474 -0.97 -9.27 -31.51
CA PRO A 474 -0.15 -9.32 -32.70
C PRO A 474 1.14 -8.51 -32.54
N LEU A 475 2.24 -8.99 -33.15
CA LEU A 475 3.54 -8.32 -33.19
C LEU A 475 3.51 -7.11 -34.17
N THR A 476 2.74 -6.08 -33.82
CA THR A 476 2.51 -4.92 -34.68
C THR A 476 2.87 -3.58 -34.07
N TYR A 477 3.10 -3.54 -32.74
CA TYR A 477 3.39 -2.31 -32.01
C TYR A 477 4.85 -1.87 -32.23
N SER A 478 5.03 -0.62 -32.62
CA SER A 478 6.37 -0.09 -32.94
C SER A 478 7.18 0.26 -31.69
N MET A 479 6.53 0.57 -30.60
CA MET A 479 7.14 0.94 -29.32
C MET A 479 6.62 0.04 -28.21
N GLU A 480 7.50 -0.30 -27.28
CA GLU A 480 7.20 -1.10 -26.10
C GLU A 480 6.06 -0.49 -25.27
N ASN A 481 6.16 0.81 -25.00
CA ASN A 481 5.17 1.52 -24.21
C ASN A 481 3.76 1.44 -24.81
N ASN A 482 3.64 1.50 -26.13
CA ASN A 482 2.33 1.45 -26.80
C ASN A 482 1.68 0.08 -26.68
N LEU A 483 2.46 -1.02 -26.75
CA LEU A 483 1.93 -2.35 -26.51
C LEU A 483 1.49 -2.51 -25.05
N ILE A 484 2.37 -2.19 -24.12
CA ILE A 484 2.10 -2.32 -22.70
C ILE A 484 0.83 -1.54 -22.35
N ILE A 485 0.68 -0.32 -22.85
CA ILE A 485 -0.46 0.53 -22.62
C ILE A 485 -1.74 -0.03 -23.24
N ASP A 486 -1.71 -0.47 -24.50
CA ASP A 486 -2.90 -0.99 -25.20
C ASP A 486 -3.44 -2.30 -24.61
N PHE A 487 -2.57 -3.16 -24.09
CA PHE A 487 -2.94 -4.51 -23.62
C PHE A 487 -2.88 -4.70 -22.11
N ILE A 488 -2.51 -3.67 -21.40
CA ILE A 488 -2.27 -3.70 -19.99
C ILE A 488 -3.46 -4.29 -19.22
N GLY A 489 -4.67 -3.78 -19.43
CA GLY A 489 -5.88 -4.27 -18.77
C GLY A 489 -6.30 -5.63 -19.28
N LYS A 490 -6.28 -5.85 -20.60
CA LYS A 490 -6.76 -7.09 -21.22
C LYS A 490 -5.92 -8.32 -20.88
N TYR A 491 -4.61 -8.17 -20.77
CA TYR A 491 -3.68 -9.27 -20.49
C TYR A 491 -3.04 -9.15 -19.13
N HIS A 492 -3.56 -8.30 -18.25
CA HIS A 492 -3.08 -8.07 -16.88
C HIS A 492 -1.61 -7.64 -16.80
N LEU A 493 -1.03 -7.14 -17.89
CA LEU A 493 0.36 -6.68 -17.90
C LEU A 493 0.60 -5.47 -17.00
N ALA A 494 -0.47 -4.72 -16.69
CA ALA A 494 -0.42 -3.57 -15.78
C ALA A 494 -0.18 -3.92 -14.33
N GLU A 495 -0.55 -5.10 -13.90
CA GLU A 495 -0.41 -5.48 -12.50
C GLU A 495 1.03 -5.76 -12.09
N ASP A 496 1.86 -6.09 -13.06
CA ASP A 496 3.30 -6.32 -12.87
C ASP A 496 4.13 -5.04 -13.04
N ILE A 497 3.52 -3.99 -13.58
CA ILE A 497 4.11 -2.69 -13.77
C ILE A 497 3.43 -1.78 -12.77
N ASN A 498 4.16 -1.26 -11.78
CA ASN A 498 3.64 -0.29 -10.82
C ASN A 498 2.83 0.80 -11.55
N ALA A 499 1.73 1.27 -10.97
CA ALA A 499 0.79 2.22 -11.58
C ALA A 499 1.39 3.58 -12.07
N ASN A 500 2.71 3.67 -12.13
CA ASN A 500 3.51 4.80 -12.64
C ASN A 500 3.90 4.66 -14.12
N TYR A 501 3.21 3.84 -14.90
CA TYR A 501 3.48 3.73 -16.35
C TYR A 501 3.07 4.95 -17.14
N TYR A 502 2.61 5.97 -16.47
CA TYR A 502 2.34 7.27 -17.05
C TYR A 502 3.54 8.20 -17.00
N THR A 503 4.59 7.84 -16.34
CA THR A 503 5.84 8.54 -16.51
C THR A 503 6.42 8.11 -17.83
N ASP A 504 6.57 9.07 -18.76
CA ASP A 504 7.43 8.88 -19.90
C ASP A 504 8.73 8.29 -19.37
N ALA A 505 9.00 7.05 -19.73
CA ALA A 505 10.31 6.49 -19.52
C ALA A 505 11.22 7.25 -20.48
N GLU A 506 11.99 8.22 -19.94
CA GLU A 506 13.10 8.81 -20.64
C GLU A 506 14.11 7.74 -21.09
#